data_a3999fa27a2089b433f3bca33ff764ee
#
_entry.id   a3999fa27a2089b433f3bca33ff764ee
#
_cell.length_a   1.000
_cell.length_b   1.000
_cell.length_c   1.000
_cell.angle_alpha   90.00
_cell.angle_beta   90.00
_cell.angle_gamma   90.00
#
_symmetry.space_group_name_H-M   'P 1'
#
loop_
_entity.id
_entity.type
_entity.pdbx_description
1 polymer ?
#
loop_
_entity_poly.entity_id
_entity_poly.type
_entity_poly.pdbx_seq_one_letter_code
_entity_poly.pdbx_strand_id
1 'polypeptide(L)'
;MPVPELPKTAAPAAPSAPSAPSAPAARSASSAPPTLRERRRATAVREILDAAELHITEHGPEGLSLRAVARSLGMTVQALYHYFPNRHALVTMLVAKGYEDLFAAVQAAVDSTADSAAGAGGTAADSVADRPFVSSLLEAAEGYRGWAIAHPERFKLLFGTPLRGYAAPADGASTIAARRMSTIFQRELFGGFSLEQLAAADMPPLSPQFRAYLDHLPPDGPGVLPPPAIALLMEAWGRMHGMVVLEVFGHTSFLGDHEAELFHLAMRNMLADIHRRISGSAGAVGAGAV
;
A
#
# COMPACT_ATOMS: atom_id res chain seq x y z
N MET A 1 27.98 -26.75 -23.85
CA MET A 1 27.72 -27.60 -22.68
C MET A 1 26.22 -27.70 -22.52
N PRO A 2 25.61 -28.86 -22.57
CA PRO A 2 24.15 -29.02 -22.47
C PRO A 2 23.69 -28.88 -21.02
N VAL A 3 22.55 -28.22 -20.84
CA VAL A 3 21.84 -28.03 -19.58
C VAL A 3 21.21 -29.38 -19.19
N PRO A 4 21.30 -29.85 -17.94
CA PRO A 4 20.67 -31.10 -17.54
C PRO A 4 19.14 -30.94 -17.40
N GLU A 5 18.40 -31.85 -18.07
CA GLU A 5 16.95 -32.01 -17.90
C GLU A 5 16.61 -32.48 -16.47
N LEU A 6 15.62 -31.82 -15.85
CA LEU A 6 15.03 -32.24 -14.59
C LEU A 6 14.04 -33.40 -14.82
N PRO A 7 13.97 -34.41 -13.95
CA PRO A 7 13.10 -35.56 -14.13
C PRO A 7 11.63 -35.19 -13.94
N LYS A 8 10.77 -35.63 -14.87
CA LYS A 8 9.31 -35.57 -14.77
C LYS A 8 8.83 -36.50 -13.66
N THR A 9 8.40 -35.94 -12.54
CA THR A 9 7.73 -36.68 -11.50
C THR A 9 6.27 -36.90 -11.87
N ALA A 10 5.84 -38.15 -11.97
CA ALA A 10 4.47 -38.54 -12.21
C ALA A 10 3.55 -38.11 -11.05
N ALA A 11 2.38 -37.55 -11.39
CA ALA A 11 1.37 -37.16 -10.44
C ALA A 11 0.73 -38.42 -9.78
N PRO A 12 0.58 -38.46 -8.46
CA PRO A 12 -0.22 -39.50 -7.79
C PRO A 12 -1.72 -39.22 -7.95
N ALA A 13 -2.50 -40.28 -8.17
CA ALA A 13 -3.94 -40.26 -8.30
C ALA A 13 -4.63 -39.67 -7.07
N ALA A 14 -5.62 -38.81 -7.30
CA ALA A 14 -6.41 -38.16 -6.27
C ALA A 14 -7.28 -39.18 -5.49
N PRO A 15 -7.29 -39.14 -4.16
CA PRO A 15 -8.29 -39.88 -3.38
C PRO A 15 -9.65 -39.16 -3.41
N SER A 16 -10.73 -39.93 -3.50
CA SER A 16 -12.13 -39.51 -3.50
C SER A 16 -12.45 -38.65 -2.28
N ALA A 17 -13.05 -37.48 -2.50
CA ALA A 17 -13.44 -36.54 -1.47
C ALA A 17 -14.57 -37.09 -0.59
N PRO A 18 -14.49 -36.99 0.75
CA PRO A 18 -15.63 -37.17 1.61
C PRO A 18 -16.56 -35.95 1.53
N SER A 19 -17.88 -36.23 1.57
CA SER A 19 -18.95 -35.21 1.52
C SER A 19 -18.75 -34.10 2.56
N ALA A 20 -18.80 -32.87 2.12
CA ALA A 20 -18.66 -31.69 2.98
C ALA A 20 -19.82 -31.60 3.98
N PRO A 21 -19.57 -31.33 5.27
CA PRO A 21 -20.61 -30.89 6.19
C PRO A 21 -21.09 -29.49 5.81
N SER A 22 -22.41 -29.31 5.85
CA SER A 22 -23.10 -28.04 5.59
C SER A 22 -22.46 -26.90 6.37
N ALA A 23 -22.09 -25.83 5.66
CA ALA A 23 -21.54 -24.61 6.23
C ALA A 23 -22.52 -24.03 7.28
N PRO A 24 -22.05 -23.64 8.48
CA PRO A 24 -22.87 -22.88 9.39
C PRO A 24 -23.16 -21.50 8.79
N ALA A 25 -24.44 -21.11 8.76
CA ALA A 25 -24.91 -19.82 8.30
C ALA A 25 -24.05 -18.70 8.89
N ALA A 26 -23.57 -17.80 8.02
CA ALA A 26 -22.88 -16.58 8.40
C ALA A 26 -23.73 -15.83 9.43
N ARG A 27 -23.28 -15.79 10.68
CA ARG A 27 -23.92 -14.99 11.72
C ARG A 27 -23.69 -13.53 11.34
N SER A 28 -24.77 -12.83 11.03
CA SER A 28 -24.82 -11.38 10.90
C SER A 28 -24.06 -10.75 12.07
N ALA A 29 -23.12 -9.85 11.77
CA ALA A 29 -22.37 -9.13 12.79
C ALA A 29 -23.40 -8.44 13.73
N SER A 30 -23.39 -8.86 15.00
CA SER A 30 -24.28 -8.35 16.05
C SER A 30 -23.98 -6.85 16.23
N SER A 31 -25.00 -6.01 16.04
CA SER A 31 -24.97 -4.54 16.27
C SER A 31 -25.05 -4.18 17.78
N ALA A 32 -24.79 -5.11 18.69
CA ALA A 32 -24.75 -4.87 20.12
C ALA A 32 -23.48 -4.08 20.50
N PRO A 33 -23.56 -3.08 21.39
CA PRO A 33 -22.39 -2.35 21.86
C PRO A 33 -21.40 -3.31 22.55
N PRO A 34 -20.08 -3.09 22.38
CA PRO A 34 -19.06 -3.97 22.92
C PRO A 34 -19.18 -4.08 24.45
N THR A 35 -19.03 -5.28 24.95
CA THR A 35 -19.08 -5.58 26.41
C THR A 35 -17.94 -4.86 27.14
N LEU A 36 -18.05 -4.70 28.44
CA LEU A 36 -17.00 -4.13 29.30
C LEU A 36 -15.68 -4.89 29.16
N ARG A 37 -15.75 -6.23 29.01
CA ARG A 37 -14.57 -7.09 28.83
C ARG A 37 -13.90 -6.83 27.48
N GLU A 38 -14.66 -6.69 26.41
CA GLU A 38 -14.13 -6.37 25.07
C GLU A 38 -13.50 -4.98 25.04
N ARG A 39 -14.14 -3.97 25.66
CA ARG A 39 -13.57 -2.63 25.77
C ARG A 39 -12.23 -2.62 26.53
N ARG A 40 -12.14 -3.32 27.66
CA ARG A 40 -10.90 -3.46 28.44
C ARG A 40 -9.81 -4.17 27.64
N ARG A 41 -10.18 -5.24 26.90
CA ARG A 41 -9.24 -5.93 26.03
C ARG A 41 -8.73 -5.03 24.91
N ALA A 42 -9.61 -4.28 24.25
CA ALA A 42 -9.23 -3.33 23.18
C ALA A 42 -8.32 -2.22 23.70
N THR A 43 -8.56 -1.71 24.93
CA THR A 43 -7.69 -0.72 25.56
C THR A 43 -6.31 -1.29 25.82
N ALA A 44 -6.21 -2.48 26.44
CA ALA A 44 -4.92 -3.13 26.71
C ALA A 44 -4.15 -3.44 25.41
N VAL A 45 -4.82 -3.86 24.33
CA VAL A 45 -4.19 -4.08 23.03
C VAL A 45 -3.60 -2.78 22.49
N ARG A 46 -4.31 -1.65 22.59
CA ARG A 46 -3.79 -0.35 22.16
C ARG A 46 -2.57 0.05 22.96
N GLU A 47 -2.63 -0.04 24.30
CA GLU A 47 -1.49 0.29 25.19
C GLU A 47 -0.25 -0.55 24.85
N ILE A 48 -0.43 -1.85 24.55
CA ILE A 48 0.67 -2.73 24.12
C ILE A 48 1.24 -2.30 22.76
N LEU A 49 0.40 -1.96 21.78
CA LEU A 49 0.84 -1.48 20.47
C LEU A 49 1.58 -0.15 20.60
N ASP A 50 1.07 0.79 21.38
CA ASP A 50 1.70 2.11 21.59
C ASP A 50 3.07 1.99 22.28
N ALA A 51 3.18 1.13 23.29
CA ALA A 51 4.46 0.82 23.94
C ALA A 51 5.45 0.13 23.00
N ALA A 52 4.96 -0.76 22.14
CA ALA A 52 5.80 -1.44 21.14
C ALA A 52 6.26 -0.48 20.04
N GLU A 53 5.43 0.47 19.61
CA GLU A 53 5.82 1.54 18.67
C GLU A 53 6.88 2.46 19.26
N LEU A 54 6.71 2.87 20.51
CA LEU A 54 7.73 3.66 21.20
C LEU A 54 9.06 2.90 21.24
N HIS A 55 9.02 1.61 21.57
CA HIS A 55 10.22 0.78 21.57
C HIS A 55 10.88 0.66 20.20
N ILE A 56 10.08 0.55 19.12
CA ILE A 56 10.58 0.56 17.74
C ILE A 56 11.21 1.92 17.40
N THR A 57 10.62 3.02 17.81
CA THR A 57 11.15 4.37 17.58
C THR A 57 12.54 4.56 18.23
N GLU A 58 12.75 3.97 19.40
CA GLU A 58 14.01 4.08 20.15
C GLU A 58 15.09 3.08 19.70
N HIS A 59 14.71 1.87 19.26
CA HIS A 59 15.64 0.75 19.06
C HIS A 59 15.57 0.13 17.66
N GLY A 60 14.72 0.66 16.78
CA GLY A 60 14.44 0.12 15.47
C GLY A 60 13.55 -1.14 15.49
N PRO A 61 13.01 -1.54 14.32
CA PRO A 61 12.12 -2.71 14.22
C PRO A 61 12.78 -4.04 14.62
N GLU A 62 14.07 -4.20 14.33
CA GLU A 62 14.82 -5.42 14.69
C GLU A 62 15.02 -5.55 16.20
N GLY A 63 15.14 -4.41 16.90
CA GLY A 63 15.29 -4.34 18.35
C GLY A 63 14.01 -4.67 19.14
N LEU A 64 12.86 -4.88 18.49
CA LEU A 64 11.58 -5.13 19.17
C LEU A 64 11.65 -6.33 20.11
N SER A 65 11.48 -6.07 21.41
CA SER A 65 11.54 -7.04 22.50
C SER A 65 10.25 -7.10 23.29
N LEU A 66 9.53 -8.22 23.23
CA LEU A 66 8.31 -8.45 24.02
C LEU A 66 8.54 -8.30 25.54
N ARG A 67 9.75 -8.65 26.02
CA ARG A 67 10.11 -8.49 27.43
C ARG A 67 10.26 -7.01 27.82
N ALA A 68 10.84 -6.20 26.94
CA ALA A 68 10.97 -4.78 27.16
C ALA A 68 9.61 -4.08 27.12
N VAL A 69 8.78 -4.41 26.15
CA VAL A 69 7.39 -3.90 26.04
C VAL A 69 6.56 -4.27 27.27
N ALA A 70 6.60 -5.54 27.72
CA ALA A 70 5.89 -5.95 28.93
C ALA A 70 6.37 -5.18 30.17
N ARG A 71 7.68 -4.98 30.29
CA ARG A 71 8.28 -4.23 31.41
C ARG A 71 7.85 -2.77 31.42
N SER A 72 7.83 -2.09 30.27
CA SER A 72 7.42 -0.67 30.19
C SER A 72 5.98 -0.46 30.61
N LEU A 73 5.12 -1.48 30.44
CA LEU A 73 3.71 -1.47 30.86
C LEU A 73 3.48 -2.00 32.28
N GLY A 74 4.52 -2.39 33.00
CA GLY A 74 4.37 -2.98 34.34
C GLY A 74 3.69 -4.36 34.34
N MET A 75 3.66 -5.06 33.17
CA MET A 75 3.04 -6.38 33.06
C MET A 75 4.08 -7.50 32.95
N THR A 76 3.64 -8.72 33.30
CA THR A 76 4.46 -9.91 33.03
C THR A 76 4.45 -10.25 31.56
N VAL A 77 5.52 -10.87 31.06
CA VAL A 77 5.59 -11.37 29.67
C VAL A 77 4.48 -12.38 29.41
N GLN A 78 4.10 -13.19 30.40
CA GLN A 78 3.01 -14.13 30.30
C GLN A 78 1.66 -13.42 30.11
N ALA A 79 1.41 -12.29 30.77
CA ALA A 79 0.21 -11.49 30.56
C ALA A 79 0.16 -10.91 29.14
N LEU A 80 1.30 -10.49 28.58
CA LEU A 80 1.36 -10.01 27.20
C LEU A 80 1.01 -11.12 26.19
N TYR A 81 1.44 -12.36 26.42
CA TYR A 81 1.10 -13.50 25.56
C TYR A 81 -0.41 -13.83 25.53
N HIS A 82 -1.20 -13.39 26.50
CA HIS A 82 -2.67 -13.51 26.41
C HIS A 82 -3.29 -12.58 25.34
N TYR A 83 -2.60 -11.50 24.98
CA TYR A 83 -3.04 -10.58 23.94
C TYR A 83 -2.41 -10.92 22.60
N PHE A 84 -1.12 -11.23 22.59
CA PHE A 84 -0.33 -11.56 21.40
C PHE A 84 0.39 -12.89 21.61
N PRO A 85 -0.10 -13.99 21.02
CA PRO A 85 0.40 -15.35 21.30
C PRO A 85 1.88 -15.54 20.92
N ASN A 86 2.43 -14.68 20.08
CA ASN A 86 3.84 -14.69 19.69
C ASN A 86 4.26 -13.32 19.15
N ARG A 87 5.57 -13.15 18.90
CA ARG A 87 6.14 -11.91 18.33
C ARG A 87 5.54 -11.58 16.96
N HIS A 88 5.27 -12.58 16.13
CA HIS A 88 4.71 -12.38 14.80
C HIS A 88 3.31 -11.74 14.85
N ALA A 89 2.46 -12.18 15.79
CA ALA A 89 1.13 -11.60 15.98
C ALA A 89 1.21 -10.10 16.34
N LEU A 90 2.15 -9.73 17.23
CA LEU A 90 2.39 -8.32 17.55
C LEU A 90 2.90 -7.54 16.34
N VAL A 91 3.89 -8.07 15.63
CA VAL A 91 4.44 -7.43 14.41
C VAL A 91 3.35 -7.24 13.36
N THR A 92 2.51 -8.25 13.12
CA THR A 92 1.39 -8.14 12.15
C THR A 92 0.45 -6.98 12.51
N MET A 93 0.13 -6.82 13.78
CA MET A 93 -0.73 -5.72 14.22
C MET A 93 -0.05 -4.35 14.15
N LEU A 94 1.26 -4.29 14.45
CA LEU A 94 2.05 -3.06 14.29
C LEU A 94 2.16 -2.64 12.82
N VAL A 95 2.40 -3.60 11.92
CA VAL A 95 2.40 -3.36 10.47
C VAL A 95 1.02 -2.90 10.00
N ALA A 96 -0.06 -3.56 10.44
CA ALA A 96 -1.42 -3.14 10.09
C ALA A 96 -1.71 -1.71 10.57
N LYS A 97 -1.36 -1.39 11.83
CA LYS A 97 -1.52 -0.03 12.39
C LYS A 97 -0.68 0.99 11.62
N GLY A 98 0.57 0.65 11.27
CA GLY A 98 1.43 1.52 10.46
C GLY A 98 0.82 1.85 9.08
N TYR A 99 0.24 0.87 8.39
CA TYR A 99 -0.47 1.10 7.13
C TYR A 99 -1.75 1.93 7.32
N GLU A 100 -2.53 1.71 8.40
CA GLU A 100 -3.73 2.51 8.67
C GLU A 100 -3.37 3.97 8.98
N ASP A 101 -2.32 4.21 9.75
CA ASP A 101 -1.85 5.56 10.06
C ASP A 101 -1.32 6.26 8.78
N LEU A 102 -0.56 5.55 7.95
CA LEU A 102 -0.10 6.04 6.65
C LEU A 102 -1.28 6.33 5.71
N PHE A 103 -2.27 5.43 5.64
CA PHE A 103 -3.50 5.65 4.88
C PHE A 103 -4.22 6.93 5.33
N ALA A 104 -4.36 7.11 6.65
CA ALA A 104 -5.02 8.29 7.20
C ALA A 104 -4.27 9.59 6.84
N ALA A 105 -2.93 9.59 6.88
CA ALA A 105 -2.11 10.74 6.49
C ALA A 105 -2.27 11.09 5.00
N VAL A 106 -2.22 10.08 4.12
CA VAL A 106 -2.40 10.26 2.67
C VAL A 106 -3.83 10.74 2.36
N GLN A 107 -4.85 10.15 2.98
CA GLN A 107 -6.23 10.55 2.77
C GLN A 107 -6.49 11.99 3.23
N ALA A 108 -5.97 12.38 4.40
CA ALA A 108 -6.09 13.74 4.91
C ALA A 108 -5.43 14.78 3.97
N ALA A 109 -4.30 14.43 3.36
CA ALA A 109 -3.66 15.30 2.37
C ALA A 109 -4.55 15.48 1.11
N VAL A 110 -5.15 14.41 0.61
CA VAL A 110 -6.10 14.46 -0.52
C VAL A 110 -7.34 15.28 -0.17
N ASP A 111 -7.92 15.06 1.02
CA ASP A 111 -9.15 15.75 1.43
C ASP A 111 -8.91 17.27 1.59
N SER A 112 -7.71 17.70 2.04
CA SER A 112 -7.37 19.12 2.16
C SER A 112 -7.37 19.86 0.83
N THR A 113 -7.04 19.16 -0.26
CA THR A 113 -7.07 19.73 -1.62
C THR A 113 -8.51 19.89 -2.12
N ALA A 114 -9.37 18.93 -1.83
CA ALA A 114 -10.78 18.99 -2.22
C ALA A 114 -11.49 20.17 -1.55
N ASP A 115 -11.23 20.43 -0.26
CA ASP A 115 -11.79 21.55 0.48
C ASP A 115 -11.27 22.90 -0.05
N SER A 116 -10.00 22.98 -0.41
CA SER A 116 -9.39 24.19 -1.00
C SER A 116 -9.97 24.50 -2.38
N ALA A 117 -10.21 23.50 -3.21
CA ALA A 117 -10.82 23.66 -4.54
C ALA A 117 -12.30 24.08 -4.46
N ALA A 118 -13.02 23.60 -3.45
CA ALA A 118 -14.42 23.98 -3.23
C ALA A 118 -14.57 25.45 -2.76
N GLY A 119 -13.56 26.00 -2.07
CA GLY A 119 -13.52 27.39 -1.59
C GLY A 119 -13.06 28.41 -2.64
N ALA A 120 -12.32 28.01 -3.64
CA ALA A 120 -11.86 28.85 -4.74
C ALA A 120 -12.87 28.77 -5.91
N GLY A 121 -13.85 29.65 -5.96
CA GLY A 121 -14.81 29.75 -7.06
C GLY A 121 -14.08 29.83 -8.42
N GLY A 122 -14.16 28.73 -9.20
CA GLY A 122 -13.28 28.44 -10.30
C GLY A 122 -13.37 29.40 -11.49
N THR A 123 -12.25 29.93 -11.92
CA THR A 123 -11.99 30.33 -13.30
C THR A 123 -11.22 29.19 -13.96
N ALA A 124 -11.69 28.79 -15.16
CA ALA A 124 -11.13 27.68 -15.91
C ALA A 124 -9.60 27.82 -16.10
N ALA A 125 -8.85 26.87 -15.60
CA ALA A 125 -7.42 26.80 -15.76
C ALA A 125 -7.06 25.94 -16.98
N ASP A 126 -6.35 26.51 -17.94
CA ASP A 126 -6.02 25.92 -19.24
C ASP A 126 -4.76 25.01 -19.22
N SER A 127 -4.13 24.78 -18.06
CA SER A 127 -2.93 23.94 -17.97
C SER A 127 -3.22 22.51 -17.45
N VAL A 128 -2.46 21.54 -17.95
CA VAL A 128 -2.54 20.13 -17.46
C VAL A 128 -2.26 20.05 -15.95
N ALA A 129 -1.49 20.99 -15.41
CA ALA A 129 -1.15 21.08 -13.99
C ALA A 129 -2.35 21.50 -13.10
N ASP A 130 -3.37 22.14 -13.68
CA ASP A 130 -4.51 22.68 -12.96
C ASP A 130 -5.74 21.74 -12.94
N ARG A 131 -5.56 20.51 -13.41
CA ARG A 131 -6.62 19.50 -13.30
C ARG A 131 -6.75 19.04 -11.84
N PRO A 132 -7.96 18.93 -11.27
CA PRO A 132 -8.16 18.52 -9.88
C PRO A 132 -7.45 17.21 -9.51
N PHE A 133 -7.40 16.24 -10.43
CA PHE A 133 -6.72 14.94 -10.23
C PHE A 133 -5.19 15.06 -10.16
N VAL A 134 -4.59 16.05 -10.82
CA VAL A 134 -3.13 16.27 -10.73
C VAL A 134 -2.77 16.80 -9.36
N SER A 135 -3.56 17.72 -8.81
CA SER A 135 -3.34 18.28 -7.49
C SER A 135 -3.50 17.19 -6.40
N SER A 136 -4.57 16.40 -6.46
CA SER A 136 -4.86 15.40 -5.42
C SER A 136 -3.83 14.26 -5.38
N LEU A 137 -3.29 13.82 -6.52
CA LEU A 137 -2.21 12.82 -6.52
C LEU A 137 -0.90 13.40 -5.96
N LEU A 138 -0.59 14.66 -6.26
CA LEU A 138 0.58 15.33 -5.70
C LEU A 138 0.47 15.42 -4.17
N GLU A 139 -0.70 15.80 -3.66
CA GLU A 139 -0.95 15.82 -2.22
C GLU A 139 -0.92 14.43 -1.59
N ALA A 140 -1.45 13.41 -2.27
CA ALA A 140 -1.32 12.03 -1.82
C ALA A 140 0.16 11.60 -1.70
N ALA A 141 0.98 11.98 -2.68
CA ALA A 141 2.41 11.68 -2.68
C ALA A 141 3.16 12.46 -1.57
N GLU A 142 2.83 13.73 -1.35
CA GLU A 142 3.39 14.53 -0.25
C GLU A 142 2.93 14.03 1.13
N GLY A 143 1.67 13.61 1.26
CA GLY A 143 1.16 12.98 2.49
C GLY A 143 1.91 11.69 2.81
N TYR A 144 2.19 10.86 1.79
CA TYR A 144 3.01 9.66 1.91
C TYR A 144 4.44 9.99 2.35
N ARG A 145 5.10 10.94 1.67
CA ARG A 145 6.44 11.41 1.99
C ARG A 145 6.52 12.00 3.40
N GLY A 146 5.61 12.93 3.72
CA GLY A 146 5.58 13.60 5.02
C GLY A 146 5.43 12.62 6.19
N TRP A 147 4.55 11.62 6.05
CA TRP A 147 4.41 10.58 7.06
C TRP A 147 5.69 9.74 7.20
N ALA A 148 6.32 9.36 6.10
CA ALA A 148 7.53 8.55 6.10
C ALA A 148 8.71 9.26 6.81
N ILE A 149 8.89 10.56 6.55
CA ILE A 149 9.93 11.39 7.17
C ILE A 149 9.64 11.62 8.66
N ALA A 150 8.37 11.86 9.01
CA ALA A 150 7.96 12.03 10.42
C ALA A 150 8.08 10.74 11.24
N HIS A 151 8.01 9.56 10.60
CA HIS A 151 8.02 8.26 11.26
C HIS A 151 9.01 7.27 10.64
N PRO A 152 10.33 7.56 10.59
CA PRO A 152 11.31 6.78 9.84
C PRO A 152 11.40 5.32 10.31
N GLU A 153 11.32 5.05 11.61
CA GLU A 153 11.41 3.68 12.12
C GLU A 153 10.12 2.87 11.85
N ARG A 154 8.96 3.53 11.83
CA ARG A 154 7.70 2.88 11.41
C ARG A 154 7.72 2.63 9.89
N PHE A 155 8.25 3.56 9.11
CA PHE A 155 8.47 3.37 7.67
C PHE A 155 9.41 2.18 7.40
N LYS A 156 10.51 2.05 8.16
CA LYS A 156 11.41 0.89 8.10
C LYS A 156 10.72 -0.42 8.50
N LEU A 157 9.76 -0.38 9.45
CA LEU A 157 8.97 -1.55 9.79
C LEU A 157 8.10 -2.03 8.62
N LEU A 158 7.53 -1.10 7.83
CA LEU A 158 6.67 -1.41 6.68
C LEU A 158 7.46 -1.84 5.44
N PHE A 159 8.55 -1.15 5.14
CA PHE A 159 9.23 -1.20 3.84
C PHE A 159 10.75 -1.47 3.92
N GLY A 160 11.30 -1.57 5.10
CA GLY A 160 12.71 -1.84 5.30
C GLY A 160 13.08 -3.31 5.15
N THR A 161 14.20 -3.71 5.74
CA THR A 161 14.65 -5.10 5.72
C THR A 161 13.59 -6.01 6.35
N PRO A 162 13.18 -7.10 5.66
CA PRO A 162 12.22 -8.05 6.21
C PRO A 162 12.69 -8.59 7.57
N LEU A 163 11.84 -8.48 8.58
CA LEU A 163 12.14 -9.01 9.90
C LEU A 163 12.36 -10.52 9.83
N ARG A 164 13.47 -11.01 10.44
CA ARG A 164 13.82 -12.44 10.43
C ARG A 164 12.65 -13.31 10.86
N GLY A 165 12.31 -14.28 10.00
CA GLY A 165 11.27 -15.25 10.25
C GLY A 165 9.85 -14.67 10.25
N TYR A 166 9.65 -13.42 9.85
CA TYR A 166 8.32 -12.85 9.67
C TYR A 166 7.90 -12.94 8.20
N ALA A 167 6.70 -13.49 7.98
CA ALA A 167 5.99 -13.40 6.71
C ALA A 167 4.57 -12.91 7.02
N ALA A 168 4.12 -11.87 6.31
CA ALA A 168 2.76 -11.37 6.46
C ALA A 168 1.77 -12.45 5.98
N PRO A 169 0.71 -12.76 6.76
CA PRO A 169 -0.34 -13.68 6.29
C PRO A 169 -1.01 -13.14 5.03
N ALA A 170 -1.27 -14.00 4.03
CA ALA A 170 -1.83 -13.60 2.73
C ALA A 170 -3.16 -12.82 2.86
N ASP A 171 -4.01 -13.22 3.82
CA ASP A 171 -5.30 -12.57 4.11
C ASP A 171 -5.32 -11.95 5.52
N GLY A 172 -4.14 -11.54 6.02
CA GLY A 172 -3.99 -10.93 7.34
C GLY A 172 -4.31 -9.44 7.35
N ALA A 173 -4.47 -8.88 8.57
CA ALA A 173 -4.76 -7.46 8.77
C ALA A 173 -3.75 -6.54 8.07
N SER A 174 -2.46 -6.87 8.08
CA SER A 174 -1.42 -6.11 7.40
C SER A 174 -1.59 -6.09 5.88
N THR A 175 -1.96 -7.22 5.26
CA THR A 175 -2.18 -7.31 3.82
C THR A 175 -3.42 -6.53 3.40
N ILE A 176 -4.51 -6.61 4.19
CA ILE A 176 -5.73 -5.84 3.96
C ILE A 176 -5.43 -4.34 4.04
N ALA A 177 -4.70 -3.89 5.06
CA ALA A 177 -4.34 -2.49 5.23
C ALA A 177 -3.43 -1.98 4.09
N ALA A 178 -2.46 -2.78 3.63
CA ALA A 178 -1.62 -2.45 2.48
C ALA A 178 -2.43 -2.33 1.17
N ARG A 179 -3.40 -3.23 0.94
CA ARG A 179 -4.30 -3.15 -0.23
C ARG A 179 -5.14 -1.87 -0.19
N ARG A 180 -5.68 -1.52 0.98
CA ARG A 180 -6.45 -0.29 1.18
C ARG A 180 -5.62 0.95 0.84
N MET A 181 -4.34 0.98 1.23
CA MET A 181 -3.42 2.06 0.86
C MET A 181 -3.28 2.20 -0.66
N SER A 182 -3.12 1.08 -1.38
CA SER A 182 -2.95 1.11 -2.84
C SER A 182 -4.17 1.67 -3.58
N THR A 183 -5.38 1.55 -3.01
CA THR A 183 -6.62 2.04 -3.68
C THR A 183 -6.66 3.56 -3.80
N ILE A 184 -6.07 4.31 -2.86
CA ILE A 184 -5.98 5.77 -2.98
C ILE A 184 -5.17 6.13 -4.22
N PHE A 185 -3.95 5.59 -4.34
CA PHE A 185 -3.08 5.89 -5.47
C PHE A 185 -3.67 5.46 -6.82
N GLN A 186 -4.38 4.33 -6.87
CA GLN A 186 -5.11 3.92 -8.07
C GLN A 186 -6.18 4.94 -8.46
N ARG A 187 -6.98 5.38 -7.48
CA ARG A 187 -8.04 6.36 -7.69
C ARG A 187 -7.47 7.70 -8.17
N GLU A 188 -6.45 8.22 -7.49
CA GLU A 188 -5.88 9.53 -7.80
C GLU A 188 -5.06 9.51 -9.11
N LEU A 189 -4.39 8.40 -9.43
CA LEU A 189 -3.60 8.28 -10.65
C LEU A 189 -4.47 8.11 -11.91
N PHE A 190 -5.55 7.34 -11.80
CA PHE A 190 -6.37 6.93 -12.94
C PHE A 190 -7.78 7.53 -12.94
N GLY A 191 -8.09 8.36 -11.96
CA GLY A 191 -9.37 9.05 -11.90
C GLY A 191 -9.63 9.86 -13.18
N GLY A 192 -10.83 9.70 -13.75
CA GLY A 192 -11.23 10.37 -14.98
C GLY A 192 -10.84 9.66 -16.28
N PHE A 193 -10.11 8.52 -16.24
CA PHE A 193 -9.85 7.67 -17.41
C PHE A 193 -10.78 6.45 -17.44
N SER A 194 -11.26 6.09 -18.62
CA SER A 194 -12.02 4.86 -18.81
C SER A 194 -11.09 3.65 -18.84
N LEU A 195 -11.62 2.45 -18.55
CA LEU A 195 -10.85 1.21 -18.68
C LEU A 195 -10.33 0.98 -20.10
N GLU A 196 -11.04 1.45 -21.10
CA GLU A 196 -10.63 1.38 -22.51
C GLU A 196 -9.40 2.27 -22.77
N GLN A 197 -9.40 3.51 -22.25
CA GLN A 197 -8.24 4.40 -22.33
C GLN A 197 -7.03 3.81 -21.60
N LEU A 198 -7.25 3.24 -20.42
CA LEU A 198 -6.21 2.58 -19.65
C LEU A 198 -5.63 1.34 -20.36
N ALA A 199 -6.48 0.57 -21.06
CA ALA A 199 -6.05 -0.58 -21.83
C ALA A 199 -5.25 -0.21 -23.09
N ALA A 200 -5.53 0.98 -23.64
CA ALA A 200 -4.87 1.52 -24.82
C ALA A 200 -3.63 2.39 -24.50
N ALA A 201 -3.24 2.53 -23.24
CA ALA A 201 -2.12 3.38 -22.84
C ALA A 201 -0.84 3.07 -23.63
N ASP A 202 -0.18 4.14 -24.10
CA ASP A 202 1.06 4.05 -24.89
C ASP A 202 2.23 3.61 -23.98
N MET A 203 2.66 2.36 -24.17
CA MET A 203 3.78 1.78 -23.45
C MET A 203 4.43 0.64 -24.25
N PRO A 204 5.69 0.30 -23.95
CA PRO A 204 6.35 -0.85 -24.55
C PRO A 204 5.50 -2.12 -24.40
N PRO A 205 5.47 -3.01 -25.39
CA PRO A 205 4.64 -4.21 -25.35
C PRO A 205 5.06 -5.13 -24.21
N LEU A 206 4.11 -5.50 -23.36
CA LEU A 206 4.31 -6.52 -22.34
C LEU A 206 4.49 -7.88 -22.98
N SER A 207 5.40 -8.71 -22.45
CA SER A 207 5.52 -10.09 -22.93
C SER A 207 4.20 -10.85 -22.74
N PRO A 208 3.90 -11.83 -23.62
CA PRO A 208 2.66 -12.62 -23.50
C PRO A 208 2.51 -13.29 -22.13
N GLN A 209 3.61 -13.78 -21.56
CA GLN A 209 3.63 -14.42 -20.24
C GLN A 209 3.29 -13.43 -19.12
N PHE A 210 3.87 -12.23 -19.16
CA PHE A 210 3.62 -11.22 -18.15
C PHE A 210 2.20 -10.67 -18.26
N ARG A 211 1.69 -10.45 -19.49
CA ARG A 211 0.29 -10.04 -19.69
C ARG A 211 -0.67 -11.09 -19.13
N ALA A 212 -0.48 -12.37 -19.47
CA ALA A 212 -1.31 -13.45 -18.96
C ALA A 212 -1.26 -13.55 -17.42
N TYR A 213 -0.10 -13.30 -16.80
CA TYR A 213 0.00 -13.24 -15.33
C TYR A 213 -0.84 -12.09 -14.76
N LEU A 214 -0.76 -10.89 -15.33
CA LEU A 214 -1.51 -9.71 -14.87
C LEU A 214 -3.02 -9.90 -15.02
N ASP A 215 -3.48 -10.56 -16.11
CA ASP A 215 -4.89 -10.88 -16.35
C ASP A 215 -5.48 -11.85 -15.31
N HIS A 216 -4.63 -12.57 -14.56
CA HIS A 216 -5.04 -13.53 -13.52
C HIS A 216 -4.86 -12.98 -12.09
N LEU A 217 -4.48 -11.71 -11.93
CA LEU A 217 -4.40 -11.12 -10.59
C LEU A 217 -5.78 -11.06 -9.91
N PRO A 218 -5.84 -11.25 -8.59
CA PRO A 218 -7.08 -11.15 -7.84
C PRO A 218 -7.77 -9.79 -8.03
N PRO A 219 -9.12 -9.76 -8.16
CA PRO A 219 -9.87 -8.53 -8.41
C PRO A 219 -9.96 -7.58 -7.21
N ASP A 220 -9.48 -7.99 -6.05
CA ASP A 220 -9.48 -7.22 -4.80
C ASP A 220 -8.24 -6.31 -4.62
N GLY A 221 -7.57 -5.98 -5.72
CA GLY A 221 -6.37 -5.15 -5.77
C GLY A 221 -6.15 -4.56 -7.17
N PRO A 222 -4.90 -4.52 -7.65
CA PRO A 222 -4.60 -4.03 -9.00
C PRO A 222 -5.27 -4.80 -10.13
N GLY A 223 -5.74 -6.04 -9.88
CA GLY A 223 -6.36 -6.91 -10.90
C GLY A 223 -7.68 -6.41 -11.50
N VAL A 224 -8.26 -5.30 -10.98
CA VAL A 224 -9.39 -4.61 -11.64
C VAL A 224 -8.95 -3.70 -12.79
N LEU A 225 -7.64 -3.45 -12.90
CA LEU A 225 -7.07 -2.60 -13.93
C LEU A 225 -6.58 -3.44 -15.13
N PRO A 226 -6.63 -2.90 -16.37
CA PRO A 226 -6.02 -3.58 -17.51
C PRO A 226 -4.48 -3.63 -17.35
N PRO A 227 -3.82 -4.66 -17.94
CA PRO A 227 -2.37 -4.87 -17.79
C PRO A 227 -1.47 -3.64 -18.02
N PRO A 228 -1.70 -2.76 -19.03
CA PRO A 228 -0.93 -1.54 -19.17
C PRO A 228 -1.05 -0.60 -17.96
N ALA A 229 -2.24 -0.44 -17.40
CA ALA A 229 -2.45 0.41 -16.23
C ALA A 229 -1.79 -0.16 -14.96
N ILE A 230 -1.78 -1.49 -14.79
CA ILE A 230 -1.05 -2.12 -13.68
C ILE A 230 0.44 -1.83 -13.80
N ALA A 231 1.01 -1.91 -15.02
CA ALA A 231 2.42 -1.62 -15.23
C ALA A 231 2.74 -0.14 -14.93
N LEU A 232 1.90 0.81 -15.38
CA LEU A 232 2.03 2.23 -15.08
C LEU A 232 1.91 2.52 -13.58
N LEU A 233 0.97 1.84 -12.88
CA LEU A 233 0.83 1.95 -11.43
C LEU A 233 2.10 1.50 -10.70
N MET A 234 2.69 0.38 -11.12
CA MET A 234 3.93 -0.12 -10.51
C MET A 234 5.13 0.78 -10.81
N GLU A 235 5.21 1.36 -12.01
CA GLU A 235 6.22 2.36 -12.36
C GLU A 235 6.09 3.60 -11.47
N ALA A 236 4.87 4.14 -11.34
CA ALA A 236 4.57 5.28 -10.48
C ALA A 236 4.93 5.01 -9.02
N TRP A 237 4.50 3.86 -8.50
CA TRP A 237 4.83 3.43 -7.15
C TRP A 237 6.33 3.33 -6.93
N GLY A 238 7.05 2.64 -7.83
CA GLY A 238 8.51 2.48 -7.73
C GLY A 238 9.25 3.80 -7.72
N ARG A 239 8.82 4.77 -8.54
CA ARG A 239 9.42 6.11 -8.60
C ARG A 239 9.16 6.91 -7.32
N MET A 240 7.91 7.01 -6.88
CA MET A 240 7.52 7.71 -5.67
C MET A 240 8.18 7.09 -4.43
N HIS A 241 7.98 5.79 -4.24
CA HIS A 241 8.50 5.07 -3.09
C HIS A 241 10.04 5.08 -3.06
N GLY A 242 10.68 4.90 -4.20
CA GLY A 242 12.14 4.93 -4.30
C GLY A 242 12.73 6.27 -3.85
N MET A 243 12.14 7.40 -4.22
CA MET A 243 12.58 8.72 -3.77
C MET A 243 12.41 8.89 -2.26
N VAL A 244 11.27 8.47 -1.71
CA VAL A 244 11.03 8.53 -0.26
C VAL A 244 12.00 7.61 0.51
N VAL A 245 12.28 6.42 -0.01
CA VAL A 245 13.31 5.52 0.57
C VAL A 245 14.67 6.20 0.60
N LEU A 246 15.11 6.79 -0.51
CA LEU A 246 16.40 7.50 -0.57
C LEU A 246 16.48 8.62 0.48
N GLU A 247 15.41 9.36 0.69
CA GLU A 247 15.33 10.45 1.66
C GLU A 247 15.33 9.91 3.11
N VAL A 248 14.43 8.96 3.44
CA VAL A 248 14.32 8.39 4.79
C VAL A 248 15.62 7.69 5.23
N PHE A 249 16.37 7.10 4.29
CA PHE A 249 17.66 6.48 4.57
C PHE A 249 18.87 7.44 4.44
N GLY A 250 18.61 8.74 4.19
CA GLY A 250 19.62 9.79 4.16
C GLY A 250 20.51 9.79 2.92
N HIS A 251 20.14 9.08 1.86
CA HIS A 251 20.93 9.05 0.61
C HIS A 251 20.84 10.33 -0.21
N THR A 252 19.87 11.19 0.07
CA THR A 252 19.65 12.48 -0.57
C THR A 252 20.04 13.69 0.29
N SER A 253 20.61 13.48 1.47
CA SER A 253 20.95 14.52 2.44
C SER A 253 21.90 15.60 1.90
N PHE A 254 22.65 15.32 0.80
CA PHE A 254 23.47 16.31 0.10
C PHE A 254 22.65 17.42 -0.58
N LEU A 255 21.34 17.24 -0.77
CA LEU A 255 20.41 18.24 -1.32
C LEU A 255 19.96 19.26 -0.26
N GLY A 256 20.16 18.99 1.02
CA GLY A 256 19.72 19.85 2.12
C GLY A 256 18.21 20.12 2.06
N ASP A 257 17.84 21.39 2.20
CA ASP A 257 16.42 21.80 2.23
C ASP A 257 15.68 21.66 0.88
N HIS A 258 16.35 21.20 -0.19
CA HIS A 258 15.77 21.06 -1.52
C HIS A 258 15.17 19.66 -1.81
N GLU A 259 15.21 18.73 -0.86
CA GLU A 259 14.66 17.38 -1.04
C GLU A 259 13.16 17.42 -1.38
N ALA A 260 12.38 18.26 -0.70
CA ALA A 260 10.95 18.42 -0.97
C ALA A 260 10.68 18.98 -2.37
N GLU A 261 11.43 19.98 -2.81
CA GLU A 261 11.29 20.58 -4.14
C GLU A 261 11.59 19.54 -5.24
N LEU A 262 12.68 18.78 -5.08
CA LEU A 262 13.04 17.73 -6.04
C LEU A 262 11.97 16.63 -6.09
N PHE A 263 11.45 16.20 -4.95
CA PHE A 263 10.38 15.22 -4.89
C PHE A 263 9.13 15.71 -5.63
N HIS A 264 8.68 16.93 -5.32
CA HIS A 264 7.52 17.53 -5.97
C HIS A 264 7.69 17.64 -7.49
N LEU A 265 8.86 18.11 -7.97
CA LEU A 265 9.18 18.18 -9.39
C LEU A 265 9.12 16.79 -10.06
N ALA A 266 9.70 15.77 -9.41
CA ALA A 266 9.71 14.42 -9.93
C ALA A 266 8.29 13.82 -10.01
N MET A 267 7.42 14.08 -9.03
CA MET A 267 6.04 13.62 -9.04
C MET A 267 5.23 14.30 -10.14
N ARG A 268 5.39 15.60 -10.33
CA ARG A 268 4.74 16.33 -11.43
C ARG A 268 5.15 15.80 -12.81
N ASN A 269 6.45 15.56 -13.02
CA ASN A 269 6.96 15.02 -14.27
C ASN A 269 6.45 13.61 -14.53
N MET A 270 6.42 12.78 -13.50
CA MET A 270 5.87 11.41 -13.57
C MET A 270 4.40 11.43 -13.98
N LEU A 271 3.61 12.27 -13.33
CA LEU A 271 2.17 12.36 -13.58
C LEU A 271 1.88 12.86 -15.00
N ALA A 272 2.59 13.91 -15.44
CA ALA A 272 2.46 14.43 -16.79
C ALA A 272 2.82 13.37 -17.85
N ASP A 273 3.85 12.56 -17.60
CA ASP A 273 4.24 11.46 -18.49
C ASP A 273 3.15 10.38 -18.57
N ILE A 274 2.66 9.91 -17.44
CA ILE A 274 1.61 8.86 -17.37
C ILE A 274 0.33 9.35 -18.07
N HIS A 275 -0.13 10.56 -17.76
CA HIS A 275 -1.34 11.10 -18.36
C HIS A 275 -1.20 11.29 -19.88
N ARG A 276 -0.02 11.68 -20.35
CA ARG A 276 0.26 11.78 -21.80
C ARG A 276 0.17 10.40 -22.47
N ARG A 277 0.73 9.34 -21.86
CA ARG A 277 0.68 7.97 -22.37
C ARG A 277 -0.74 7.43 -22.45
N ILE A 278 -1.61 7.78 -21.50
CA ILE A 278 -3.02 7.36 -21.50
C ILE A 278 -3.83 8.18 -22.51
N SER A 279 -3.61 9.52 -22.59
CA SER A 279 -4.39 10.41 -23.46
C SER A 279 -3.95 10.37 -24.92
N GLY A 280 -2.67 10.13 -25.20
CA GLY A 280 -2.11 10.12 -26.55
C GLY A 280 -2.64 9.00 -27.45
N SER A 281 -3.05 7.89 -26.87
CA SER A 281 -3.64 6.75 -27.59
C SER A 281 -5.06 7.02 -28.12
N ALA A 282 -5.81 7.92 -27.49
CA ALA A 282 -7.17 8.29 -27.93
C ALA A 282 -7.20 9.01 -29.29
N GLY A 283 -6.11 9.71 -29.65
CA GLY A 283 -5.98 10.38 -30.95
C GLY A 283 -5.63 9.46 -32.12
N ALA A 284 -5.01 8.30 -31.86
CA ALA A 284 -4.55 7.40 -32.91
C ALA A 284 -5.67 6.48 -33.45
N VAL A 285 -6.68 6.17 -32.65
CA VAL A 285 -7.81 5.31 -33.04
C VAL A 285 -8.80 6.06 -33.95
N GLY A 286 -8.85 7.39 -33.90
CA GLY A 286 -9.74 8.20 -34.76
C GLY A 286 -9.19 8.53 -36.15
N ALA A 287 -7.88 8.35 -36.41
CA ALA A 287 -7.25 8.72 -37.68
C ALA A 287 -7.11 7.56 -38.69
N GLY A 288 -7.57 6.34 -38.35
CA GLY A 288 -7.47 5.15 -39.20
C GLY A 288 -8.76 4.74 -39.94
N ALA A 289 -9.82 5.55 -39.86
CA ALA A 289 -11.10 5.26 -40.54
C ALA A 289 -11.50 6.42 -41.47
N VAL A 290 -10.76 6.61 -42.54
CA VAL A 290 -11.20 7.34 -43.76
C VAL A 290 -10.73 6.54 -44.96
#